data_955c117beb3107f0712aba95559d70ef
#
_entry.id   955c117beb3107f0712aba95559d70ef
#
_cell.length_a   1.000
_cell.length_b   1.000
_cell.length_c   1.000
_cell.angle_alpha   90.00
_cell.angle_beta   90.00
_cell.angle_gamma   90.00
#
_symmetry.space_group_name_H-M   'P 1'
#
loop_
_entity.id
_entity.type
_entity.pdbx_description
1 polymer ?
#
loop_
_entity_poly.entity_id
_entity_poly.type
_entity_poly.pdbx_seq_one_letter_code
_entity_poly.pdbx_strand_id
1 'polypeptide(L)'
;IDKLIEYKDKYDTVLLYVSDHGESLGENGLYLHGTPYNVAPAEQTHVPLITWMSPGFVSSKKIDLNCLSEHALNRTVSHDNIFSSLLGLWNVNTSVYNKEDDIISSCR
;
A
#
# COMPACT_ATOMS: atom_id res chain seq x y z
N ILE A 1 -0.98 -14.20 4.88
CA ILE A 1 0.20 -14.47 4.00
C ILE A 1 0.36 -15.96 3.77
N ASP A 2 0.30 -16.81 4.80
CA ASP A 2 0.53 -18.26 4.67
C ASP A 2 -0.27 -18.92 3.53
N LYS A 3 -1.55 -18.55 3.38
CA LYS A 3 -2.37 -19.04 2.28
C LYS A 3 -1.84 -18.61 0.90
N LEU A 4 -1.27 -17.43 0.76
CA LEU A 4 -0.66 -16.97 -0.50
C LEU A 4 0.66 -17.69 -0.77
N ILE A 5 1.42 -18.03 0.28
CA ILE A 5 2.66 -18.79 0.17
C ILE A 5 2.40 -20.19 -0.38
N GLU A 6 1.29 -20.84 -0.03
CA GLU A 6 0.90 -22.15 -0.59
C GLU A 6 0.74 -22.13 -2.13
N TYR A 7 0.41 -20.98 -2.68
CA TYR A 7 0.16 -20.82 -4.12
C TYR A 7 1.32 -20.20 -4.90
N LYS A 8 2.42 -19.79 -4.22
CA LYS A 8 3.55 -19.07 -4.83
C LYS A 8 4.23 -19.79 -6.00
N ASP A 9 4.20 -21.14 -6.00
CA ASP A 9 4.82 -21.95 -7.04
C ASP A 9 3.87 -22.20 -8.25
N LYS A 10 2.61 -21.83 -8.09
CA LYS A 10 1.57 -22.00 -9.12
C LYS A 10 1.09 -20.67 -9.70
N TYR A 11 1.13 -19.61 -8.90
CA TYR A 11 0.66 -18.29 -9.28
C TYR A 11 1.63 -17.20 -8.82
N ASP A 12 1.73 -16.16 -9.62
CA ASP A 12 2.33 -14.90 -9.20
C ASP A 12 1.35 -14.19 -8.26
N THR A 13 1.64 -14.23 -6.97
CA THR A 13 0.73 -13.71 -5.93
C THR A 13 1.24 -12.41 -5.32
N VAL A 14 0.33 -11.51 -5.03
CA VAL A 14 0.59 -10.24 -4.33
C VAL A 14 -0.50 -9.99 -3.28
N LEU A 15 -0.09 -9.42 -2.16
CA LEU A 15 -0.99 -8.88 -1.14
C LEU A 15 -0.70 -7.39 -1.02
N LEU A 16 -1.76 -6.59 -1.06
CA LEU A 16 -1.76 -5.20 -0.68
C LEU A 16 -2.82 -5.04 0.42
N TYR A 17 -2.39 -4.65 1.60
CA TYR A 17 -3.26 -4.36 2.73
C TYR A 17 -3.11 -2.89 3.12
N VAL A 18 -4.22 -2.23 3.32
CA VAL A 18 -4.28 -0.89 3.90
C VAL A 18 -5.52 -0.81 4.80
N SER A 19 -5.39 -0.18 5.96
CA SER A 19 -6.57 0.16 6.77
C SER A 19 -7.24 1.39 6.17
N ASP A 20 -8.56 1.44 6.21
CA ASP A 20 -9.36 2.58 5.74
C ASP A 20 -9.20 3.80 6.67
N HIS A 21 -9.11 3.58 7.98
CA HIS A 21 -8.82 4.59 9.00
C HIS A 21 -8.15 3.96 10.23
N GLY A 22 -7.68 4.79 11.13
CA GLY A 22 -7.25 4.41 12.46
C GLY A 22 -8.35 4.63 13.50
N GLU A 23 -8.00 4.47 14.78
CA GLU A 23 -8.94 4.52 15.90
C GLU A 23 -8.29 5.21 17.10
N SER A 24 -8.97 6.19 17.70
CA SER A 24 -8.59 6.78 18.98
C SER A 24 -9.15 5.95 20.13
N LEU A 25 -8.30 5.55 21.06
CA LEU A 25 -8.65 4.73 22.22
C LEU A 25 -8.71 5.51 23.54
N GLY A 26 -8.70 6.83 23.46
CA GLY A 26 -8.77 7.73 24.61
C GLY A 26 -7.66 8.78 24.66
N GLU A 27 -6.79 8.83 23.65
CA GLU A 27 -5.73 9.83 23.52
C GLU A 27 -6.36 11.23 23.45
N ASN A 28 -5.87 12.15 24.31
CA ASN A 28 -6.41 13.51 24.45
C ASN A 28 -7.93 13.54 24.76
N GLY A 29 -8.49 12.48 25.35
CA GLY A 29 -9.92 12.36 25.65
C GLY A 29 -10.79 12.08 24.42
N LEU A 30 -10.17 11.75 23.27
CA LEU A 30 -10.86 11.37 22.03
C LEU A 30 -11.01 9.86 21.95
N TYR A 31 -12.16 9.42 21.47
CA TYR A 31 -12.49 8.02 21.24
C TYR A 31 -13.07 7.85 19.84
N LEU A 32 -12.95 6.63 19.29
CA LEU A 32 -13.48 6.28 17.99
C LEU A 32 -12.73 7.00 16.84
N HIS A 33 -13.38 7.14 15.72
CA HIS A 33 -12.90 7.78 14.49
C HIS A 33 -13.91 8.82 13.97
N GLY A 34 -13.58 9.45 12.83
CA GLY A 34 -14.48 10.42 12.19
C GLY A 34 -14.28 11.87 12.65
N THR A 35 -13.21 12.15 13.39
CA THR A 35 -12.79 13.53 13.64
C THR A 35 -12.45 14.20 12.30
N PRO A 36 -12.87 15.45 12.04
CA PRO A 36 -12.50 16.16 10.82
C PRO A 36 -10.98 16.13 10.58
N TYR A 37 -10.55 15.85 9.35
CA TYR A 37 -9.16 15.55 9.01
C TYR A 37 -8.15 16.62 9.47
N ASN A 38 -8.55 17.91 9.42
CA ASN A 38 -7.70 19.04 9.82
C ASN A 38 -7.40 19.11 11.34
N VAL A 39 -8.13 18.34 12.16
CA VAL A 39 -7.95 18.28 13.62
C VAL A 39 -7.89 16.84 14.14
N ALA A 40 -7.96 15.86 13.23
CA ALA A 40 -7.86 14.44 13.58
C ALA A 40 -6.46 14.11 14.11
N PRO A 41 -6.37 13.35 15.21
CA PRO A 41 -5.09 12.89 15.73
C PRO A 41 -4.47 11.81 14.82
N ALA A 42 -3.16 11.62 14.97
CA ALA A 42 -2.42 10.64 14.16
C ALA A 42 -2.98 9.22 14.29
N GLU A 43 -3.51 8.86 15.45
CA GLU A 43 -4.14 7.57 15.73
C GLU A 43 -5.32 7.26 14.81
N GLN A 44 -5.98 8.29 14.27
CA GLN A 44 -7.08 8.12 13.32
C GLN A 44 -6.64 8.19 11.85
N THR A 45 -5.48 8.79 11.56
CA THR A 45 -5.06 9.12 10.18
C THR A 45 -3.83 8.38 9.71
N HIS A 46 -2.96 7.92 10.64
CA HIS A 46 -1.74 7.18 10.31
C HIS A 46 -2.02 5.68 10.40
N VAL A 47 -2.22 5.05 9.25
CA VAL A 47 -2.61 3.65 9.14
C VAL A 47 -1.53 2.81 8.45
N PRO A 48 -1.47 1.49 8.72
CA PRO A 48 -0.51 0.61 8.07
C PRO A 48 -0.87 0.38 6.60
N LEU A 49 0.15 0.44 5.74
CA LEU A 49 0.13 -0.06 4.37
C LEU A 49 1.15 -1.20 4.28
N ILE A 50 0.71 -2.39 3.94
CA ILE A 50 1.56 -3.59 3.88
C ILE A 50 1.48 -4.18 2.47
N THR A 51 2.63 -4.40 1.85
CA THR A 51 2.74 -5.17 0.61
C THR A 51 3.56 -6.43 0.84
N TRP A 52 3.09 -7.53 0.28
CA TRP A 52 3.84 -8.76 0.16
C TRP A 52 3.70 -9.31 -1.26
N MET A 53 4.79 -9.81 -1.82
CA MET A 53 4.85 -10.29 -3.19
C MET A 53 5.58 -11.63 -3.24
N SER A 54 5.08 -12.59 -4.01
CA SER A 54 5.80 -13.83 -4.27
C SER A 54 7.07 -13.56 -5.10
N PRO A 55 8.11 -14.41 -5.00
CA PRO A 55 9.30 -14.26 -5.82
C PRO A 55 9.01 -14.26 -7.33
N GLY A 56 8.03 -15.07 -7.78
CA GLY A 56 7.58 -15.09 -9.17
C GLY A 56 6.98 -13.74 -9.59
N PHE A 57 6.13 -13.14 -8.76
CA PHE A 57 5.56 -11.80 -9.02
C PHE A 57 6.65 -10.74 -9.12
N VAL A 58 7.59 -10.71 -8.17
CA VAL A 58 8.73 -9.77 -8.17
C VAL A 58 9.53 -9.89 -9.45
N SER A 59 9.86 -11.12 -9.85
CA SER A 59 10.63 -11.40 -11.08
C SER A 59 9.86 -11.00 -12.35
N SER A 60 8.60 -11.42 -12.47
CA SER A 60 7.79 -11.17 -13.67
C SER A 60 7.52 -9.68 -13.89
N LYS A 61 7.40 -8.91 -12.81
CA LYS A 61 7.19 -7.45 -12.83
C LYS A 61 8.49 -6.64 -12.78
N LYS A 62 9.66 -7.29 -12.64
CA LYS A 62 10.98 -6.66 -12.52
C LYS A 62 11.07 -5.66 -11.37
N ILE A 63 10.47 -5.99 -10.23
CA ILE A 63 10.41 -5.10 -9.07
C ILE A 63 11.73 -5.14 -8.30
N ASP A 64 12.29 -3.98 -8.01
CA ASP A 64 13.42 -3.81 -7.10
C ASP A 64 12.91 -3.68 -5.65
N LEU A 65 13.06 -4.75 -4.86
CA LEU A 65 12.64 -4.77 -3.46
C LEU A 65 13.49 -3.84 -2.57
N ASN A 66 14.74 -3.57 -2.91
CA ASN A 66 15.57 -2.64 -2.15
C ASN A 66 15.05 -1.22 -2.34
N CYS A 67 14.74 -0.83 -3.58
CA CYS A 67 14.09 0.43 -3.89
C CYS A 67 12.76 0.59 -3.13
N LEU A 68 11.90 -0.44 -3.12
CA LEU A 68 10.64 -0.40 -2.35
C LEU A 68 10.86 -0.26 -0.85
N SER A 69 11.87 -0.94 -0.30
CA SER A 69 12.20 -0.84 1.12
C SER A 69 12.68 0.57 1.49
N GLU A 70 13.51 1.19 0.66
CA GLU A 70 13.94 2.58 0.82
C GLU A 70 12.74 3.55 0.75
N HIS A 71 11.82 3.33 -0.19
CA HIS A 71 10.60 4.13 -0.30
C HIS A 71 9.71 3.99 0.94
N ALA A 72 9.56 2.79 1.49
CA ALA A 72 8.76 2.56 2.69
C ALA A 72 9.31 3.31 3.92
N LEU A 73 10.62 3.58 3.97
CA LEU A 73 11.26 4.32 5.05
C LEU A 73 11.24 5.85 4.85
N ASN A 74 11.23 6.31 3.59
CA ASN A 74 11.56 7.70 3.27
C ASN A 74 10.44 8.46 2.54
N ARG A 75 9.39 7.77 2.08
CA ARG A 75 8.28 8.41 1.35
C ARG A 75 7.01 8.37 2.18
N THR A 76 6.30 9.48 2.20
CA THR A 76 4.93 9.53 2.68
C THR A 76 3.98 9.14 1.56
N VAL A 77 3.06 8.24 1.84
CA VAL A 77 2.00 7.81 0.93
C VAL A 77 0.64 7.97 1.60
N SER A 78 -0.42 8.08 0.83
CA SER A 78 -1.79 8.19 1.31
C SER A 78 -2.71 7.20 0.57
N HIS A 79 -3.99 7.17 0.93
CA HIS A 79 -5.00 6.38 0.21
C HIS A 79 -5.12 6.78 -1.27
N ASP A 80 -4.78 8.03 -1.64
CA ASP A 80 -4.80 8.49 -3.03
C ASP A 80 -3.85 7.69 -3.94
N ASN A 81 -2.78 7.15 -3.37
CA ASN A 81 -1.83 6.31 -4.10
C ASN A 81 -2.37 4.92 -4.45
N ILE A 82 -3.42 4.44 -3.77
CA ILE A 82 -3.87 3.03 -3.89
C ILE A 82 -4.42 2.75 -5.28
N PHE A 83 -5.25 3.66 -5.82
CA PHE A 83 -5.89 3.46 -7.12
C PHE A 83 -4.86 3.23 -8.24
N SER A 84 -3.93 4.15 -8.41
CA SER A 84 -2.88 4.04 -9.44
C SER A 84 -1.94 2.86 -9.19
N SER A 85 -1.62 2.56 -7.92
CA SER A 85 -0.80 1.40 -7.58
C SER A 85 -1.46 0.08 -7.97
N LEU A 86 -2.76 -0.06 -7.77
CA LEU A 86 -3.52 -1.23 -8.22
C LEU A 86 -3.49 -1.35 -9.75
N LEU A 87 -3.78 -0.28 -10.48
CA LEU A 87 -3.71 -0.27 -11.95
C LEU A 87 -2.32 -0.67 -12.45
N GLY A 88 -1.28 -0.15 -11.81
CA GLY A 88 0.11 -0.47 -12.13
C GLY A 88 0.47 -1.94 -11.84
N LEU A 89 0.07 -2.49 -10.70
CA LEU A 89 0.28 -3.90 -10.36
C LEU A 89 -0.30 -4.85 -11.41
N TRP A 90 -1.48 -4.56 -11.92
CA TRP A 90 -2.13 -5.37 -12.96
C TRP A 90 -1.79 -4.95 -14.40
N ASN A 91 -0.91 -3.97 -14.61
CA ASN A 91 -0.57 -3.43 -15.94
C ASN A 91 -1.82 -2.98 -16.72
N VAL A 92 -2.78 -2.36 -16.04
CA VAL A 92 -3.97 -1.81 -16.68
C VAL A 92 -3.61 -0.54 -17.43
N ASN A 93 -3.73 -0.56 -18.76
CA ASN A 93 -3.49 0.61 -19.60
C ASN A 93 -4.79 1.43 -19.71
N THR A 94 -4.81 2.60 -19.07
CA THR A 94 -5.97 3.49 -19.03
C THR A 94 -5.53 4.95 -18.88
N SER A 95 -6.35 5.88 -19.41
CA SER A 95 -6.10 7.31 -19.31
C SER A 95 -6.19 7.89 -17.91
N VAL A 96 -6.77 7.13 -16.96
CA VAL A 96 -6.89 7.56 -15.55
C VAL A 96 -5.72 7.08 -14.66
N TYR A 97 -4.79 6.29 -15.22
CA TYR A 97 -3.59 5.90 -14.50
C TYR A 97 -2.62 7.08 -14.37
N ASN A 98 -2.22 7.37 -13.13
CA ASN A 98 -1.18 8.35 -12.84
C ASN A 98 0.06 7.65 -12.29
N LYS A 99 1.16 7.72 -13.05
CA LYS A 99 2.43 7.08 -12.69
C LYS A 99 3.04 7.63 -11.40
N GLU A 100 2.83 8.91 -11.10
CA GLU A 100 3.37 9.57 -9.91
C GLU A 100 2.69 9.08 -8.62
N ASP A 101 1.42 8.68 -8.72
CA ASP A 101 0.64 8.13 -7.61
C ASP A 101 0.86 6.63 -7.41
N ASP A 102 1.44 5.92 -8.39
CA ASP A 102 1.77 4.50 -8.28
C ASP A 102 3.03 4.31 -7.42
N ILE A 103 2.87 3.79 -6.20
CA ILE A 103 3.96 3.60 -5.23
C ILE A 103 5.07 2.66 -5.70
N ILE A 104 4.80 1.82 -6.71
CA ILE A 104 5.72 0.80 -7.20
C ILE A 104 6.39 1.25 -8.50
N SER A 105 5.82 2.21 -9.21
CA SER A 105 6.21 2.59 -10.58
C SER A 105 7.68 2.95 -10.74
N SER A 106 8.28 3.60 -9.74
CA SER A 106 9.68 4.03 -9.75
C SER A 106 10.67 2.92 -9.37
N CYS A 107 10.19 1.77 -8.94
CA CYS A 107 10.99 0.62 -8.54
C CYS A 107 10.83 -0.58 -9.49
N ARG A 108 10.46 -0.36 -10.76
CA ARG A 108 10.32 -1.39 -11.79
C ARG A 108 10.74 -0.89 -13.16
#